data_df71092f11ab5eb840dde684892693e6
#
_entry.id   df71092f11ab5eb840dde684892693e6
#
_cell.length_a   1.000
_cell.length_b   1.000
_cell.length_c   1.000
_cell.angle_alpha   90.00
_cell.angle_beta   90.00
_cell.angle_gamma   90.00
#
_symmetry.space_group_name_H-M   'P 1'
#
loop_
_entity.id
_entity.type
_entity.pdbx_description
1 polymer ?
#
loop_
_entity_poly.entity_id
_entity_poly.type
_entity_poly.pdbx_seq_one_letter_code
_entity_poly.pdbx_strand_id
1 'polypeptide(L)'
;MTTILAGDIGGTKTLLATYRVNGDQLIEQRRERYSSAEWHDFSVLLNHFLEPLSDRPQRACLAIAGPVQGGRVQLTNLPWMLEEHALQNACAIEHLELVNDFAVLIYGLNHLQAHQQHTLVDKPAISGAPIAILGAGTGLGVAMGIPGPRGLMAMASEAAHGEFAARTDAEWQLKQWLLQDQGLKRVSIERVVSGPGLGQVFRWCLSQHTGSTPHPLHQPSQLWATSTAAAPDRPDLPALVAAAAQSGDPLAQHALSIWLGAYGSVAGDLVLQSLCLGGLWIGGGTAGKLLDQLATEAFLGPFAHKGRLSAVVNQVPVKALTEAGAGLFSAACRARMLLAL
;
A
#
# COMPACT_ATOMS: atom_id res chain seq x y z
N MET A 1 -22.55 -24.89 -0.47
CA MET A 1 -21.48 -23.98 -0.03
C MET A 1 -20.50 -23.90 -1.19
N THR A 2 -20.08 -22.73 -1.58
CA THR A 2 -19.23 -22.51 -2.78
C THR A 2 -17.80 -22.25 -2.37
N THR A 3 -16.86 -22.88 -3.07
CA THR A 3 -15.42 -22.63 -2.90
C THR A 3 -14.96 -21.53 -3.86
N ILE A 4 -14.20 -20.58 -3.36
CA ILE A 4 -13.56 -19.50 -4.13
C ILE A 4 -12.05 -19.51 -3.94
N LEU A 5 -11.33 -18.93 -4.88
CA LEU A 5 -9.88 -18.79 -4.87
C LEU A 5 -9.48 -17.33 -4.72
N ALA A 6 -8.49 -17.09 -3.88
CA ALA A 6 -7.79 -15.83 -3.76
C ALA A 6 -6.29 -16.02 -3.99
N GLY A 7 -5.66 -15.06 -4.63
CA GLY A 7 -4.21 -15.02 -4.80
C GLY A 7 -3.63 -13.64 -4.51
N ASP A 8 -2.39 -13.63 -3.99
CA ASP A 8 -1.55 -12.44 -3.85
C ASP A 8 -0.21 -12.74 -4.51
N ILE A 9 -0.01 -12.18 -5.70
CA ILE A 9 1.05 -12.53 -6.63
C ILE A 9 2.06 -11.39 -6.73
N GLY A 10 3.19 -11.58 -6.08
CA GLY A 10 4.33 -10.67 -6.13
C GLY A 10 5.52 -11.25 -6.89
N GLY A 11 6.51 -10.40 -7.18
CA GLY A 11 7.71 -10.80 -7.90
C GLY A 11 8.59 -11.85 -7.19
N THR A 12 8.52 -11.94 -5.86
CA THR A 12 9.33 -12.87 -5.06
C THR A 12 8.52 -14.04 -4.52
N LYS A 13 7.27 -13.77 -4.12
CA LYS A 13 6.38 -14.76 -3.50
C LYS A 13 5.00 -14.71 -4.12
N THR A 14 4.37 -15.86 -4.22
CA THR A 14 2.95 -16.04 -4.57
C THR A 14 2.25 -16.71 -3.40
N LEU A 15 1.16 -16.13 -2.92
CA LEU A 15 0.25 -16.73 -1.94
C LEU A 15 -1.05 -17.12 -2.66
N LEU A 16 -1.47 -18.37 -2.49
CA LEU A 16 -2.76 -18.85 -2.98
C LEU A 16 -3.56 -19.40 -1.80
N ALA A 17 -4.87 -19.11 -1.77
CA ALA A 17 -5.73 -19.67 -0.76
C ALA A 17 -7.14 -19.94 -1.31
N THR A 18 -7.76 -21.02 -0.83
CA THR A 18 -9.19 -21.28 -1.06
C THR A 18 -9.99 -20.96 0.19
N TYR A 19 -11.18 -20.44 -0.05
CA TYR A 19 -12.15 -20.12 1.00
C TYR A 19 -13.48 -20.74 0.69
N ARG A 20 -14.14 -21.25 1.72
CA ARG A 20 -15.54 -21.63 1.67
C ARG A 20 -16.41 -20.46 2.05
N VAL A 21 -17.37 -20.14 1.21
CA VAL A 21 -18.33 -19.07 1.45
C VAL A 21 -19.53 -19.60 2.23
N ASN A 22 -19.80 -18.98 3.39
CA ASN A 22 -20.96 -19.27 4.22
C ASN A 22 -21.65 -17.94 4.58
N GLY A 23 -22.63 -17.52 3.77
CA GLY A 23 -23.21 -16.17 3.87
C GLY A 23 -22.12 -15.10 3.66
N ASP A 24 -21.96 -14.23 4.64
CA ASP A 24 -20.93 -13.18 4.61
C ASP A 24 -19.55 -13.61 5.11
N GLN A 25 -19.45 -14.84 5.64
CA GLN A 25 -18.20 -15.35 6.19
C GLN A 25 -17.36 -16.04 5.12
N LEU A 26 -16.06 -15.76 5.17
CA LEU A 26 -15.02 -16.43 4.41
C LEU A 26 -14.23 -17.34 5.35
N ILE A 27 -14.33 -18.65 5.14
CA ILE A 27 -13.65 -19.67 5.96
C ILE A 27 -12.51 -20.24 5.12
N GLU A 28 -11.27 -19.90 5.51
CA GLU A 28 -10.08 -20.39 4.84
C GLU A 28 -10.00 -21.92 4.95
N GLN A 29 -9.77 -22.59 3.82
CA GLN A 29 -9.69 -24.04 3.72
C GLN A 29 -8.25 -24.52 3.51
N ARG A 30 -7.51 -23.79 2.67
CA ARG A 30 -6.13 -24.10 2.31
C ARG A 30 -5.41 -22.80 1.97
N ARG A 31 -4.17 -22.68 2.43
CA ARG A 31 -3.27 -21.61 2.04
C ARG A 31 -1.89 -22.19 1.76
N GLU A 32 -1.29 -21.76 0.66
CA GLU A 32 0.09 -22.10 0.36
C GLU A 32 0.89 -20.90 -0.12
N ARG A 33 2.18 -20.97 0.13
CA ARG A 33 3.15 -19.95 -0.29
C ARG A 33 4.17 -20.59 -1.20
N TYR A 34 4.37 -19.97 -2.35
CA TYR A 34 5.34 -20.38 -3.36
C TYR A 34 6.40 -19.31 -3.56
N SER A 35 7.63 -19.73 -3.90
CA SER A 35 8.65 -18.86 -4.47
C SER A 35 8.30 -18.63 -5.94
N SER A 36 7.97 -17.38 -6.29
CA SER A 36 7.51 -17.07 -7.67
C SER A 36 8.56 -17.40 -8.72
N ALA A 37 9.85 -17.22 -8.41
CA ALA A 37 10.97 -17.47 -9.32
C ALA A 37 11.20 -18.95 -9.66
N GLU A 38 10.66 -19.90 -8.88
CA GLU A 38 10.78 -21.33 -9.14
C GLU A 38 9.83 -21.83 -10.24
N TRP A 39 8.92 -20.98 -10.70
CA TRP A 39 7.89 -21.33 -11.66
C TRP A 39 8.04 -20.52 -12.96
N HIS A 40 8.16 -21.21 -14.08
CA HIS A 40 8.28 -20.57 -15.39
C HIS A 40 6.95 -19.99 -15.89
N ASP A 41 5.84 -20.60 -15.47
CA ASP A 41 4.48 -20.21 -15.88
C ASP A 41 3.54 -20.25 -14.69
N PHE A 42 2.76 -19.18 -14.55
CA PHE A 42 1.80 -19.07 -13.44
C PHE A 42 0.64 -20.06 -13.55
N SER A 43 0.19 -20.41 -14.76
CA SER A 43 -0.89 -21.39 -14.93
C SER A 43 -0.48 -22.79 -14.46
N VAL A 44 0.80 -23.15 -14.59
CA VAL A 44 1.36 -24.40 -14.06
C VAL A 44 1.35 -24.39 -12.54
N LEU A 45 1.81 -23.30 -11.91
CA LEU A 45 1.75 -23.10 -10.46
C LEU A 45 0.31 -23.19 -9.95
N LEU A 46 -0.60 -22.48 -10.61
CA LEU A 46 -2.01 -22.44 -10.20
C LEU A 46 -2.66 -23.84 -10.31
N ASN A 47 -2.41 -24.57 -11.39
CA ASN A 47 -2.89 -25.94 -11.53
C ASN A 47 -2.31 -26.89 -10.48
N HIS A 48 -1.02 -26.76 -10.17
CA HIS A 48 -0.39 -27.50 -9.07
C HIS A 48 -1.08 -27.25 -7.72
N PHE A 49 -1.41 -25.99 -7.42
CA PHE A 49 -2.18 -25.66 -6.21
C PHE A 49 -3.61 -26.26 -6.23
N LEU A 50 -4.24 -26.29 -7.40
CA LEU A 50 -5.61 -26.78 -7.56
C LEU A 50 -5.73 -28.31 -7.64
N GLU A 51 -4.65 -29.03 -8.01
CA GLU A 51 -4.68 -30.48 -8.27
C GLU A 51 -5.26 -31.31 -7.11
N PRO A 52 -4.85 -31.11 -5.82
CA PRO A 52 -5.35 -31.93 -4.73
C PRO A 52 -6.73 -31.52 -4.22
N LEU A 53 -7.37 -30.50 -4.82
CA LEU A 53 -8.69 -30.05 -4.38
C LEU A 53 -9.80 -30.92 -4.97
N SER A 54 -10.62 -31.51 -4.09
CA SER A 54 -11.83 -32.22 -4.49
C SER A 54 -12.96 -31.30 -4.93
N ASP A 55 -12.98 -30.05 -4.40
CA ASP A 55 -13.97 -29.01 -4.71
C ASP A 55 -13.25 -27.83 -5.38
N ARG A 56 -13.37 -27.76 -6.71
CA ARG A 56 -12.72 -26.74 -7.53
C ARG A 56 -13.39 -25.38 -7.35
N PRO A 57 -12.61 -24.29 -7.17
CA PRO A 57 -13.18 -22.95 -7.08
C PRO A 57 -13.78 -22.50 -8.40
N GLN A 58 -15.01 -22.01 -8.35
CA GLN A 58 -15.70 -21.47 -9.53
C GLN A 58 -15.34 -20.01 -9.82
N ARG A 59 -14.99 -19.27 -8.79
CA ARG A 59 -14.65 -17.84 -8.86
C ARG A 59 -13.28 -17.60 -8.25
N ALA A 60 -12.51 -16.72 -8.87
CA ALA A 60 -11.17 -16.35 -8.40
C ALA A 60 -10.95 -14.85 -8.51
N CYS A 61 -10.18 -14.29 -7.57
CA CYS A 61 -9.57 -12.98 -7.69
C CYS A 61 -8.09 -13.08 -7.33
N LEU A 62 -7.25 -12.57 -8.22
CA LEU A 62 -5.80 -12.57 -8.05
C LEU A 62 -5.32 -11.13 -7.95
N ALA A 63 -4.74 -10.78 -6.80
CA ALA A 63 -4.04 -9.53 -6.56
C ALA A 63 -2.65 -9.59 -7.20
N ILE A 64 -2.31 -8.65 -8.07
CA ILE A 64 -1.09 -8.68 -8.86
C ILE A 64 -0.28 -7.41 -8.64
N ALA A 65 1.00 -7.54 -8.33
CA ALA A 65 1.94 -6.42 -8.27
C ALA A 65 2.19 -5.85 -9.67
N GLY A 66 1.50 -4.77 -10.01
CA GLY A 66 1.60 -4.07 -11.29
C GLY A 66 0.26 -3.58 -11.83
N PRO A 67 0.30 -2.77 -12.90
CA PRO A 67 -0.90 -2.24 -13.52
C PRO A 67 -1.63 -3.32 -14.34
N VAL A 68 -2.89 -3.57 -14.03
CA VAL A 68 -3.77 -4.45 -14.79
C VAL A 68 -4.54 -3.63 -15.83
N GLN A 69 -4.46 -4.01 -17.09
CA GLN A 69 -5.15 -3.33 -18.19
C GLN A 69 -5.90 -4.32 -19.08
N GLY A 70 -7.22 -4.17 -19.16
CA GLY A 70 -8.05 -5.06 -19.99
C GLY A 70 -7.93 -6.53 -19.62
N GLY A 71 -7.83 -6.85 -18.31
CA GLY A 71 -7.68 -8.23 -17.84
C GLY A 71 -6.31 -8.85 -18.12
N ARG A 72 -5.27 -8.02 -18.35
CA ARG A 72 -3.90 -8.45 -18.64
C ARG A 72 -2.90 -7.70 -17.80
N VAL A 73 -1.81 -8.39 -17.45
CA VAL A 73 -0.66 -7.79 -16.75
C VAL A 73 0.63 -8.52 -17.13
N GLN A 74 1.69 -7.73 -17.36
CA GLN A 74 3.05 -8.22 -17.47
C GLN A 74 3.79 -7.92 -16.18
N LEU A 75 4.28 -8.94 -15.49
CA LEU A 75 5.09 -8.72 -14.29
C LEU A 75 6.51 -8.26 -14.69
N THR A 76 7.02 -7.23 -14.02
CA THR A 76 8.32 -6.64 -14.34
C THR A 76 9.51 -7.54 -13.95
N ASN A 77 9.35 -8.29 -12.85
CA ASN A 77 10.44 -9.09 -12.26
C ASN A 77 10.29 -10.60 -12.50
N LEU A 78 9.31 -11.00 -13.28
CA LEU A 78 9.04 -12.40 -13.65
C LEU A 78 8.67 -12.45 -15.14
N PRO A 79 8.94 -13.57 -15.82
CA PRO A 79 8.57 -13.73 -17.23
C PRO A 79 7.07 -13.94 -17.46
N TRP A 80 6.26 -13.77 -16.43
CA TRP A 80 4.84 -14.05 -16.47
C TRP A 80 4.05 -12.93 -17.14
N MET A 81 3.31 -13.29 -18.17
CA MET A 81 2.21 -12.51 -18.73
C MET A 81 0.91 -13.21 -18.36
N LEU A 82 0.10 -12.56 -17.53
CA LEU A 82 -1.16 -13.10 -17.06
C LEU A 82 -2.32 -12.49 -17.84
N GLU A 83 -3.26 -13.32 -18.23
CA GLU A 83 -4.49 -12.92 -18.90
C GLU A 83 -5.66 -13.71 -18.31
N GLU A 84 -6.74 -13.02 -17.97
CA GLU A 84 -7.91 -13.60 -17.30
C GLU A 84 -8.49 -14.80 -18.05
N HIS A 85 -8.82 -14.65 -19.35
CA HIS A 85 -9.39 -15.72 -20.16
C HIS A 85 -8.46 -16.91 -20.37
N ALA A 86 -7.16 -16.64 -20.52
CA ALA A 86 -6.19 -17.73 -20.65
C ALA A 86 -6.10 -18.56 -19.36
N LEU A 87 -6.09 -17.88 -18.18
CA LEU A 87 -6.07 -18.56 -16.88
C LEU A 87 -7.38 -19.28 -16.58
N GLN A 88 -8.52 -18.69 -16.91
CA GLN A 88 -9.84 -19.35 -16.80
C GLN A 88 -9.85 -20.68 -17.54
N ASN A 89 -9.42 -20.67 -18.79
CA ASN A 89 -9.38 -21.87 -19.63
C ASN A 89 -8.35 -22.90 -19.14
N ALA A 90 -7.14 -22.45 -18.81
CA ALA A 90 -6.02 -23.33 -18.39
C ALA A 90 -6.30 -24.02 -17.05
N CYS A 91 -7.03 -23.36 -16.14
CA CYS A 91 -7.26 -23.82 -14.77
C CYS A 91 -8.72 -24.28 -14.53
N ALA A 92 -9.57 -24.25 -15.55
CA ALA A 92 -11.00 -24.61 -15.47
C ALA A 92 -11.74 -23.82 -14.37
N ILE A 93 -11.47 -22.53 -14.27
CA ILE A 93 -12.17 -21.59 -13.38
C ILE A 93 -13.16 -20.79 -14.22
N GLU A 94 -14.43 -20.79 -13.82
CA GLU A 94 -15.51 -20.19 -14.61
C GLU A 94 -15.36 -18.66 -14.75
N HIS A 95 -14.96 -17.99 -13.66
CA HIS A 95 -14.69 -16.55 -13.68
C HIS A 95 -13.47 -16.21 -12.81
N LEU A 96 -12.48 -15.59 -13.42
CA LEU A 96 -11.24 -15.15 -12.76
C LEU A 96 -10.99 -13.68 -13.11
N GLU A 97 -10.67 -12.89 -12.11
CA GLU A 97 -10.36 -11.46 -12.24
C GLU A 97 -8.94 -11.17 -11.72
N LEU A 98 -8.20 -10.39 -12.48
CA LEU A 98 -6.91 -9.83 -12.09
C LEU A 98 -7.12 -8.41 -11.56
N VAL A 99 -6.61 -8.11 -10.37
CA VAL A 99 -6.72 -6.79 -9.75
C VAL A 99 -5.34 -6.35 -9.29
N ASN A 100 -5.02 -5.06 -9.43
CA ASN A 100 -3.78 -4.53 -8.86
C ASN A 100 -3.71 -4.81 -7.34
N ASP A 101 -2.53 -5.17 -6.83
CA ASP A 101 -2.28 -5.61 -5.44
C ASP A 101 -2.67 -4.55 -4.39
N PHE A 102 -2.61 -3.27 -4.74
CA PHE A 102 -3.03 -2.19 -3.84
C PHE A 102 -4.53 -1.88 -3.98
N ALA A 103 -5.05 -1.87 -5.20
CA ALA A 103 -6.47 -1.63 -5.45
C ALA A 103 -7.38 -2.72 -4.88
N VAL A 104 -6.91 -3.97 -4.84
CA VAL A 104 -7.67 -5.09 -4.27
C VAL A 104 -8.03 -4.87 -2.81
N LEU A 105 -7.21 -4.12 -2.05
CA LEU A 105 -7.45 -3.82 -0.63
C LEU A 105 -8.83 -3.19 -0.40
N ILE A 106 -9.30 -2.38 -1.33
CA ILE A 106 -10.62 -1.73 -1.28
C ILE A 106 -11.74 -2.72 -0.98
N TYR A 107 -11.69 -3.94 -1.51
CA TYR A 107 -12.75 -4.93 -1.32
C TYR A 107 -12.79 -5.55 0.08
N GLY A 108 -11.66 -5.48 0.81
CA GLY A 108 -11.54 -6.03 2.15
C GLY A 108 -11.77 -5.02 3.28
N LEU A 109 -11.52 -3.71 3.04
CA LEU A 109 -11.45 -2.70 4.11
C LEU A 109 -12.67 -2.68 5.03
N ASN A 110 -13.88 -2.78 4.48
CA ASN A 110 -15.12 -2.76 5.26
C ASN A 110 -15.41 -4.09 5.98
N HIS A 111 -14.64 -5.13 5.72
CA HIS A 111 -14.77 -6.46 6.33
C HIS A 111 -13.68 -6.77 7.36
N LEU A 112 -12.76 -5.83 7.57
CA LEU A 112 -11.69 -5.97 8.56
C LEU A 112 -12.26 -5.97 9.98
N GLN A 113 -11.72 -6.86 10.81
CA GLN A 113 -12.03 -6.92 12.23
C GLN A 113 -11.30 -5.80 13.00
N ALA A 114 -11.77 -5.49 14.21
CA ALA A 114 -11.20 -4.42 15.03
C ALA A 114 -9.69 -4.57 15.31
N HIS A 115 -9.19 -5.80 15.45
CA HIS A 115 -7.76 -6.05 15.68
C HIS A 115 -6.88 -5.93 14.43
N GLN A 116 -7.47 -5.86 13.23
CA GLN A 116 -6.78 -5.76 11.95
C GLN A 116 -6.59 -4.31 11.49
N GLN A 117 -7.16 -3.37 12.22
CA GLN A 117 -7.09 -1.94 11.92
C GLN A 117 -7.06 -1.13 13.21
N HIS A 118 -6.47 0.06 13.18
CA HIS A 118 -6.42 0.98 14.30
C HIS A 118 -7.05 2.32 13.92
N THR A 119 -7.92 2.85 14.77
CA THR A 119 -8.60 4.13 14.53
C THR A 119 -7.66 5.29 14.85
N LEU A 120 -7.35 6.12 13.86
CA LEU A 120 -6.59 7.36 14.00
C LEU A 120 -7.51 8.57 14.21
N VAL A 121 -8.62 8.62 13.48
CA VAL A 121 -9.65 9.65 13.62
C VAL A 121 -11.00 8.95 13.74
N ASP A 122 -11.62 9.08 14.92
CA ASP A 122 -12.93 8.48 15.21
C ASP A 122 -14.05 9.42 14.75
N LYS A 123 -14.65 9.11 13.62
CA LYS A 123 -15.80 9.79 13.02
C LYS A 123 -16.76 8.77 12.42
N PRO A 124 -18.06 9.07 12.36
CA PRO A 124 -19.01 8.19 11.69
C PRO A 124 -18.75 8.15 10.18
N ALA A 125 -18.64 6.94 9.63
CA ALA A 125 -18.58 6.75 8.18
C ALA A 125 -19.94 7.07 7.54
N ILE A 126 -19.93 7.77 6.40
CA ILE A 126 -21.14 7.98 5.61
C ILE A 126 -21.38 6.73 4.75
N SER A 127 -22.49 6.05 5.03
CA SER A 127 -22.87 4.85 4.25
C SER A 127 -23.11 5.20 2.79
N GLY A 128 -22.60 4.37 1.88
CA GLY A 128 -22.71 4.60 0.44
C GLY A 128 -21.81 5.72 -0.12
N ALA A 129 -20.96 6.32 0.71
CA ALA A 129 -19.93 7.24 0.21
C ALA A 129 -18.67 6.47 -0.26
N PRO A 130 -17.85 7.09 -1.14
CA PRO A 130 -16.56 6.53 -1.51
C PRO A 130 -15.65 6.27 -0.30
N ILE A 131 -14.75 5.30 -0.45
CA ILE A 131 -13.65 5.03 0.48
C ILE A 131 -12.32 5.17 -0.24
N ALA A 132 -11.23 5.36 0.49
CA ALA A 132 -9.91 5.41 -0.10
C ALA A 132 -8.86 4.75 0.78
N ILE A 133 -7.75 4.35 0.17
CA ILE A 133 -6.56 3.88 0.87
C ILE A 133 -5.32 4.55 0.28
N LEU A 134 -4.42 4.96 1.17
CA LEU A 134 -3.10 5.50 0.87
C LEU A 134 -2.08 4.73 1.67
N GLY A 135 -1.06 4.18 1.04
CA GLY A 135 -0.13 3.30 1.75
C GLY A 135 1.32 3.50 1.39
N ALA A 136 2.12 3.99 2.34
CA ALA A 136 3.55 4.08 2.21
C ALA A 136 4.23 2.74 2.54
N GLY A 137 5.02 2.27 1.60
CA GLY A 137 5.84 1.07 1.68
C GLY A 137 7.15 1.29 0.94
N THR A 138 7.58 0.36 0.08
CA THR A 138 8.70 0.55 -0.85
C THR A 138 8.39 1.69 -1.84
N GLY A 139 7.12 1.86 -2.19
CA GLY A 139 6.56 3.00 -2.91
C GLY A 139 5.41 3.62 -2.14
N LEU A 140 4.53 4.31 -2.84
CA LEU A 140 3.29 4.88 -2.31
C LEU A 140 2.11 4.40 -3.15
N GLY A 141 1.27 3.52 -2.57
CA GLY A 141 0.06 3.06 -3.22
C GLY A 141 -1.13 3.98 -2.95
N VAL A 142 -2.00 4.13 -3.95
CA VAL A 142 -3.26 4.87 -3.85
C VAL A 142 -4.37 4.08 -4.53
N ALA A 143 -5.49 3.91 -3.85
CA ALA A 143 -6.69 3.35 -4.47
C ALA A 143 -7.96 3.96 -3.87
N MET A 144 -9.03 3.96 -4.66
CA MET A 144 -10.34 4.44 -4.26
C MET A 144 -11.39 3.34 -4.46
N GLY A 145 -12.37 3.30 -3.57
CA GLY A 145 -13.54 2.44 -3.69
C GLY A 145 -14.77 3.28 -3.95
N ILE A 146 -15.36 3.11 -5.13
CA ILE A 146 -16.56 3.83 -5.53
C ILE A 146 -17.77 2.91 -5.38
N PRO A 147 -18.80 3.30 -4.62
CA PRO A 147 -20.03 2.53 -4.52
C PRO A 147 -20.70 2.40 -5.89
N GLY A 148 -21.14 1.18 -6.21
CA GLY A 148 -21.83 0.87 -7.44
C GLY A 148 -23.01 -0.09 -7.20
N PRO A 149 -23.80 -0.38 -8.23
CA PRO A 149 -24.99 -1.24 -8.10
C PRO A 149 -24.69 -2.67 -7.59
N ARG A 150 -23.45 -3.13 -7.79
CA ARG A 150 -22.99 -4.47 -7.41
C ARG A 150 -21.96 -4.45 -6.27
N GLY A 151 -22.00 -3.44 -5.40
CA GLY A 151 -21.04 -3.22 -4.33
C GLY A 151 -19.92 -2.24 -4.71
N LEU A 152 -18.83 -2.26 -3.96
CA LEU A 152 -17.68 -1.39 -4.24
C LEU A 152 -16.98 -1.76 -5.55
N MET A 153 -16.59 -0.75 -6.29
CA MET A 153 -15.71 -0.82 -7.45
C MET A 153 -14.36 -0.22 -7.06
N ALA A 154 -13.30 -1.03 -7.07
CA ALA A 154 -11.96 -0.53 -6.83
C ALA A 154 -11.43 0.20 -8.07
N MET A 155 -10.85 1.36 -7.85
CA MET A 155 -10.14 2.16 -8.83
C MET A 155 -8.70 2.31 -8.40
N ALA A 156 -7.77 1.67 -9.13
CA ALA A 156 -6.34 1.89 -8.97
C ALA A 156 -5.95 3.31 -9.36
N SER A 157 -4.94 3.88 -8.73
CA SER A 157 -4.48 5.22 -9.01
C SER A 157 -2.96 5.32 -8.91
N GLU A 158 -2.35 5.99 -9.90
CA GLU A 158 -0.94 6.36 -9.91
C GLU A 158 -0.72 7.79 -9.38
N ALA A 159 -1.63 8.30 -8.54
CA ALA A 159 -1.55 9.65 -7.98
C ALA A 159 -0.28 9.89 -7.14
N ALA A 160 0.33 8.83 -6.62
CA ALA A 160 1.63 8.89 -5.94
C ALA A 160 2.76 9.47 -6.81
N HIS A 161 2.65 9.33 -8.13
CA HIS A 161 3.56 9.90 -9.11
C HIS A 161 3.22 11.34 -9.49
N GLY A 162 2.19 11.94 -8.90
CA GLY A 162 1.92 13.38 -8.98
C GLY A 162 3.04 14.22 -8.40
N GLU A 163 3.03 15.52 -8.68
CA GLU A 163 4.06 16.46 -8.22
C GLU A 163 3.98 16.68 -6.70
N PHE A 164 5.10 16.60 -5.99
CA PHE A 164 5.15 16.93 -4.58
C PHE A 164 4.93 18.43 -4.34
N ALA A 165 3.87 18.76 -3.61
CA ALA A 165 3.52 20.12 -3.21
C ALA A 165 4.11 20.44 -1.83
N ALA A 166 5.23 21.16 -1.78
CA ALA A 166 5.85 21.60 -0.54
C ALA A 166 4.96 22.61 0.19
N ARG A 167 4.71 22.41 1.49
CA ARG A 167 3.86 23.26 2.35
C ARG A 167 4.64 24.23 3.22
N THR A 168 5.89 23.87 3.53
CA THR A 168 6.80 24.60 4.43
C THR A 168 8.11 24.93 3.74
N ASP A 169 8.86 25.88 4.29
CA ASP A 169 10.20 26.19 3.78
C ASP A 169 11.13 24.98 3.84
N ALA A 170 11.04 24.16 4.89
CA ALA A 170 11.81 22.93 5.01
C ALA A 170 11.47 21.92 3.88
N GLU A 171 10.19 21.71 3.58
CA GLU A 171 9.78 20.84 2.46
C GLU A 171 10.16 21.41 1.10
N TRP A 172 10.16 22.74 0.94
CA TRP A 172 10.64 23.39 -0.26
C TRP A 172 12.15 23.19 -0.46
N GLN A 173 12.94 23.38 0.61
CA GLN A 173 14.38 23.15 0.58
C GLN A 173 14.72 21.67 0.34
N LEU A 174 13.99 20.74 0.97
CA LEU A 174 14.08 19.31 0.70
C LEU A 174 13.82 19.01 -0.79
N LYS A 175 12.76 19.58 -1.36
CA LYS A 175 12.45 19.41 -2.79
C LYS A 175 13.58 19.90 -3.68
N GLN A 176 14.15 21.08 -3.42
CA GLN A 176 15.28 21.61 -4.18
C GLN A 176 16.53 20.72 -4.03
N TRP A 177 16.78 20.23 -2.84
CA TRP A 177 17.89 19.32 -2.57
C TRP A 177 17.73 18.00 -3.34
N LEU A 178 16.54 17.41 -3.35
CA LEU A 178 16.25 16.17 -4.10
C LEU A 178 16.46 16.35 -5.61
N LEU A 179 16.06 17.49 -6.17
CA LEU A 179 16.30 17.81 -7.58
C LEU A 179 17.80 17.79 -7.92
N GLN A 180 18.63 18.37 -7.04
CA GLN A 180 20.07 18.45 -7.23
C GLN A 180 20.78 17.12 -6.93
N ASP A 181 20.53 16.52 -5.76
CA ASP A 181 21.20 15.29 -5.29
C ASP A 181 20.96 14.10 -6.22
N GLN A 182 19.78 14.01 -6.82
CA GLN A 182 19.40 12.90 -7.69
C GLN A 182 19.34 13.26 -9.18
N GLY A 183 19.67 14.48 -9.55
CA GLY A 183 19.62 14.95 -10.95
C GLY A 183 18.20 14.90 -11.55
N LEU A 184 17.18 15.13 -10.74
CA LEU A 184 15.77 15.00 -11.16
C LEU A 184 15.28 16.27 -11.84
N LYS A 185 14.34 16.12 -12.77
CA LYS A 185 13.60 17.24 -13.36
C LYS A 185 12.36 17.64 -12.55
N ARG A 186 11.84 16.71 -11.73
CA ARG A 186 10.69 16.89 -10.84
C ARG A 186 10.74 15.93 -9.66
N VAL A 187 10.02 16.24 -8.59
CA VAL A 187 9.88 15.37 -7.41
C VAL A 187 8.44 14.92 -7.29
N SER A 188 8.21 13.60 -7.42
CA SER A 188 6.89 13.01 -7.16
C SER A 188 6.60 12.92 -5.66
N ILE A 189 5.31 12.80 -5.32
CA ILE A 189 4.86 12.56 -3.95
C ILE A 189 5.58 11.36 -3.33
N GLU A 190 5.66 10.26 -4.05
CA GLU A 190 6.33 9.02 -3.61
C GLU A 190 7.80 9.21 -3.24
N ARG A 191 8.51 10.13 -3.92
CA ARG A 191 9.92 10.44 -3.60
C ARG A 191 10.12 10.96 -2.18
N VAL A 192 9.07 11.52 -1.60
CA VAL A 192 9.05 12.04 -0.22
C VAL A 192 8.23 11.11 0.68
N VAL A 193 7.03 10.73 0.26
CA VAL A 193 6.08 9.94 1.06
C VAL A 193 6.19 8.47 0.67
N SER A 194 7.22 7.82 1.15
CA SER A 194 7.45 6.38 1.06
C SER A 194 8.49 5.97 2.09
N GLY A 195 8.75 4.68 2.27
CA GLY A 195 9.88 4.22 3.09
C GLY A 195 11.21 4.80 2.62
N PRO A 196 11.62 4.60 1.35
CA PRO A 196 12.79 5.28 0.80
C PRO A 196 12.73 6.80 0.94
N GLY A 197 11.55 7.42 0.85
CA GLY A 197 11.35 8.84 1.06
C GLY A 197 11.78 9.29 2.45
N LEU A 198 11.45 8.55 3.52
CA LEU A 198 11.95 8.84 4.87
C LEU A 198 13.49 8.84 4.93
N GLY A 199 14.14 7.87 4.25
CA GLY A 199 15.59 7.86 4.12
C GLY A 199 16.14 9.11 3.41
N GLN A 200 15.47 9.58 2.37
CA GLN A 200 15.86 10.80 1.65
C GLN A 200 15.67 12.07 2.51
N VAL A 201 14.56 12.17 3.24
CA VAL A 201 14.34 13.28 4.19
C VAL A 201 15.44 13.30 5.24
N PHE A 202 15.82 12.15 5.79
CA PHE A 202 16.90 12.08 6.76
C PHE A 202 18.26 12.45 6.15
N ARG A 203 18.58 12.02 4.93
CA ARG A 203 19.80 12.44 4.22
C ARG A 203 19.87 13.94 4.03
N TRP A 204 18.75 14.55 3.68
CA TRP A 204 18.67 16.01 3.60
C TRP A 204 18.93 16.67 4.96
N CYS A 205 18.30 16.19 6.04
CA CYS A 205 18.56 16.68 7.39
C CYS A 205 20.04 16.54 7.78
N LEU A 206 20.68 15.41 7.45
CA LEU A 206 22.11 15.20 7.65
C LEU A 206 22.97 16.23 6.90
N SER A 207 22.59 16.59 5.67
CA SER A 207 23.32 17.58 4.87
C SER A 207 23.28 19.01 5.45
N GLN A 208 22.27 19.29 6.29
CA GLN A 208 22.12 20.56 7.00
C GLN A 208 22.76 20.52 8.41
N HIS A 209 23.21 19.35 8.86
CA HIS A 209 23.75 19.17 10.20
C HIS A 209 25.17 19.74 10.32
N THR A 210 25.34 20.72 11.20
CA THR A 210 26.62 21.45 11.41
C THR A 210 27.37 20.99 12.65
N GLY A 211 26.98 19.86 13.27
CA GLY A 211 27.63 19.30 14.45
C GLY A 211 29.10 18.92 14.20
N SER A 212 29.97 19.11 15.17
CA SER A 212 31.40 18.78 15.10
C SER A 212 31.65 17.25 15.06
N THR A 213 30.73 16.45 15.55
CA THR A 213 30.82 14.99 15.56
C THR A 213 29.92 14.42 14.50
N PRO A 214 30.39 13.48 13.63
CA PRO A 214 29.55 12.82 12.65
C PRO A 214 28.40 12.09 13.33
N HIS A 215 27.21 12.23 12.77
CA HIS A 215 26.02 11.52 13.26
C HIS A 215 26.19 9.99 13.13
N PRO A 216 25.72 9.16 14.09
CA PRO A 216 25.86 7.69 14.02
C PRO A 216 25.32 7.06 12.72
N LEU A 217 24.25 7.63 12.16
CA LEU A 217 23.67 7.17 10.89
C LEU A 217 24.31 7.79 9.64
N HIS A 218 25.40 8.56 9.76
CA HIS A 218 26.07 9.17 8.61
C HIS A 218 26.61 8.11 7.64
N GLN A 219 27.40 7.14 8.15
CA GLN A 219 27.94 6.06 7.31
C GLN A 219 26.85 5.14 6.74
N PRO A 220 25.85 4.65 7.52
CA PRO A 220 24.71 3.93 6.96
C PRO A 220 23.97 4.71 5.87
N SER A 221 23.81 6.02 6.05
CA SER A 221 23.14 6.90 5.07
C SER A 221 23.88 6.98 3.73
N GLN A 222 25.22 7.09 3.79
CA GLN A 222 26.06 7.08 2.58
C GLN A 222 25.99 5.73 1.86
N LEU A 223 26.15 4.64 2.60
CA LEU A 223 26.09 3.29 2.04
C LEU A 223 24.72 3.01 1.40
N TRP A 224 23.64 3.40 2.08
CA TRP A 224 22.29 3.27 1.53
C TRP A 224 22.11 4.04 0.22
N ALA A 225 22.68 5.22 0.10
CA ALA A 225 22.56 6.07 -1.09
C ALA A 225 23.35 5.57 -2.29
N THR A 226 24.50 4.93 -2.05
CA THR A 226 25.41 4.44 -3.11
C THR A 226 25.16 2.99 -3.51
N SER A 227 24.51 2.20 -2.65
CA SER A 227 24.18 0.79 -2.94
C SER A 227 22.94 0.67 -3.81
N THR A 228 22.91 -0.32 -4.67
CA THR A 228 21.68 -0.69 -5.41
C THR A 228 20.61 -1.19 -4.46
N ALA A 229 19.33 -1.05 -4.84
CA ALA A 229 18.21 -1.45 -3.98
C ALA A 229 18.22 -2.94 -3.60
N ALA A 230 18.82 -3.80 -4.45
CA ALA A 230 18.91 -5.24 -4.25
C ALA A 230 20.22 -5.70 -3.57
N ALA A 231 21.14 -4.78 -3.22
CA ALA A 231 22.41 -5.17 -2.61
C ALA A 231 22.17 -5.79 -1.20
N PRO A 232 22.73 -6.98 -0.90
CA PRO A 232 22.45 -7.70 0.34
C PRO A 232 22.94 -6.97 1.60
N ASP A 233 23.96 -6.15 1.48
CA ASP A 233 24.60 -5.35 2.54
C ASP A 233 24.09 -3.91 2.61
N ARG A 234 23.09 -3.55 1.78
CA ARG A 234 22.47 -2.24 1.85
C ARG A 234 21.68 -2.08 3.17
N PRO A 235 22.03 -1.11 4.02
CA PRO A 235 21.28 -0.90 5.26
C PRO A 235 19.83 -0.49 4.99
N ASP A 236 18.91 -0.90 5.84
CA ASP A 236 17.52 -0.37 5.83
C ASP A 236 17.50 1.00 6.52
N LEU A 237 17.97 2.04 5.83
CA LEU A 237 18.05 3.39 6.39
C LEU A 237 16.70 3.88 6.92
N PRO A 238 15.56 3.71 6.23
CA PRO A 238 14.25 4.09 6.78
C PRO A 238 13.96 3.46 8.15
N ALA A 239 14.24 2.17 8.32
CA ALA A 239 14.05 1.49 9.60
C ALA A 239 15.01 2.00 10.68
N LEU A 240 16.27 2.26 10.32
CA LEU A 240 17.25 2.84 11.23
C LEU A 240 16.85 4.24 11.70
N VAL A 241 16.33 5.07 10.79
CA VAL A 241 15.84 6.43 11.12
C VAL A 241 14.64 6.34 12.06
N ALA A 242 13.67 5.47 11.77
CA ALA A 242 12.50 5.27 12.63
C ALA A 242 12.91 4.82 14.03
N ALA A 243 13.84 3.86 14.14
CA ALA A 243 14.36 3.38 15.43
C ALA A 243 15.12 4.47 16.21
N ALA A 244 15.97 5.25 15.52
CA ALA A 244 16.69 6.37 16.15
C ALA A 244 15.73 7.44 16.66
N ALA A 245 14.69 7.79 15.88
CA ALA A 245 13.67 8.75 16.30
C ALA A 245 12.92 8.26 17.55
N GLN A 246 12.56 6.99 17.62
CA GLN A 246 11.94 6.36 18.80
C GLN A 246 12.87 6.36 20.01
N SER A 247 14.18 6.25 19.79
CA SER A 247 15.20 6.31 20.84
C SER A 247 15.57 7.75 21.28
N GLY A 248 14.90 8.76 20.72
CA GLY A 248 15.07 10.15 21.12
C GLY A 248 16.12 10.92 20.33
N ASP A 249 16.65 10.39 19.24
CA ASP A 249 17.59 11.11 18.38
C ASP A 249 16.93 12.34 17.75
N PRO A 250 17.44 13.58 18.01
CA PRO A 250 16.74 14.80 17.58
C PRO A 250 16.69 14.97 16.05
N LEU A 251 17.74 14.53 15.34
CA LEU A 251 17.81 14.67 13.88
C LEU A 251 16.84 13.70 13.21
N ALA A 252 16.78 12.46 13.69
CA ALA A 252 15.86 11.46 13.21
C ALA A 252 14.39 11.83 13.53
N GLN A 253 14.13 12.40 14.72
CA GLN A 253 12.80 12.93 15.08
C GLN A 253 12.39 14.08 14.16
N HIS A 254 13.32 15.00 13.85
CA HIS A 254 13.04 16.08 12.92
C HIS A 254 12.72 15.56 11.50
N ALA A 255 13.52 14.64 10.99
CA ALA A 255 13.27 14.02 9.70
C ALA A 255 11.91 13.28 9.65
N LEU A 256 11.60 12.53 10.70
CA LEU A 256 10.32 11.80 10.81
C LEU A 256 9.15 12.78 10.88
N SER A 257 9.25 13.90 11.58
CA SER A 257 8.22 14.95 11.67
C SER A 257 7.93 15.57 10.30
N ILE A 258 8.96 15.90 9.50
CA ILE A 258 8.78 16.41 8.13
C ILE A 258 8.08 15.36 7.25
N TRP A 259 8.53 14.10 7.33
CA TRP A 259 7.94 13.01 6.57
C TRP A 259 6.47 12.76 6.93
N LEU A 260 6.14 12.73 8.23
CA LEU A 260 4.76 12.60 8.72
C LEU A 260 3.89 13.77 8.26
N GLY A 261 4.43 14.96 8.28
CA GLY A 261 3.74 16.16 7.82
C GLY A 261 3.37 16.09 6.34
N ALA A 262 4.33 15.70 5.50
CA ALA A 262 4.10 15.49 4.09
C ALA A 262 3.06 14.37 3.86
N TYR A 263 3.17 13.25 4.57
CA TYR A 263 2.25 12.12 4.46
C TYR A 263 0.83 12.51 4.87
N GLY A 264 0.66 13.19 6.02
CA GLY A 264 -0.64 13.69 6.47
C GLY A 264 -1.28 14.64 5.45
N SER A 265 -0.48 15.56 4.89
CA SER A 265 -1.00 16.46 3.85
C SER A 265 -1.51 15.71 2.62
N VAL A 266 -0.74 14.76 2.11
CA VAL A 266 -1.14 13.94 0.95
C VAL A 266 -2.41 13.14 1.26
N ALA A 267 -2.53 12.60 2.49
CA ALA A 267 -3.74 11.90 2.93
C ALA A 267 -4.96 12.83 2.92
N GLY A 268 -4.81 14.07 3.41
CA GLY A 268 -5.89 15.06 3.36
C GLY A 268 -6.23 15.53 1.94
N ASP A 269 -5.24 15.62 1.04
CA ASP A 269 -5.46 15.92 -0.38
C ASP A 269 -6.24 14.80 -1.08
N LEU A 270 -5.96 13.53 -0.74
CA LEU A 270 -6.72 12.39 -1.25
C LEU A 270 -8.19 12.44 -0.79
N VAL A 271 -8.47 12.88 0.44
CA VAL A 271 -9.85 13.12 0.89
C VAL A 271 -10.55 14.15 0.02
N LEU A 272 -9.88 15.27 -0.29
CA LEU A 272 -10.45 16.32 -1.15
C LEU A 272 -10.68 15.84 -2.60
N GLN A 273 -9.80 14.99 -3.11
CA GLN A 273 -9.87 14.47 -4.48
C GLN A 273 -10.98 13.42 -4.65
N SER A 274 -11.20 12.58 -3.63
CA SER A 274 -12.09 11.43 -3.71
C SER A 274 -13.41 11.60 -2.96
N LEU A 275 -13.51 12.60 -2.06
CA LEU A 275 -14.59 12.77 -1.10
C LEU A 275 -14.93 11.43 -0.40
N CYS A 276 -13.90 10.73 0.05
CA CYS A 276 -14.00 9.41 0.67
C CYS A 276 -14.62 9.48 2.09
N LEU A 277 -15.83 10.00 2.17
CA LEU A 277 -16.57 10.18 3.44
C LEU A 277 -16.97 8.84 4.07
N GLY A 278 -16.87 7.74 3.34
CA GLY A 278 -17.01 6.38 3.86
C GLY A 278 -15.79 5.90 4.67
N GLY A 279 -14.65 6.57 4.53
CA GLY A 279 -13.43 6.32 5.28
C GLY A 279 -12.15 6.40 4.45
N LEU A 280 -11.08 6.79 5.12
CA LEU A 280 -9.72 6.74 4.61
C LEU A 280 -8.91 5.71 5.42
N TRP A 281 -8.22 4.81 4.72
CA TRP A 281 -7.25 3.90 5.34
C TRP A 281 -5.83 4.31 5.02
N ILE A 282 -4.98 4.29 6.04
CA ILE A 282 -3.54 4.43 5.93
C ILE A 282 -2.94 3.03 5.96
N GLY A 283 -2.35 2.59 4.85
CA GLY A 283 -1.81 1.24 4.67
C GLY A 283 -0.32 1.23 4.37
N GLY A 284 0.12 0.11 3.80
CA GLY A 284 1.53 -0.12 3.46
C GLY A 284 2.38 -0.55 4.64
N GLY A 285 3.62 -0.95 4.35
CA GLY A 285 4.53 -1.51 5.35
C GLY A 285 4.97 -0.55 6.46
N THR A 286 4.73 0.75 6.31
CA THR A 286 5.05 1.76 7.33
C THR A 286 3.92 1.96 8.34
N ALA A 287 2.65 1.67 7.98
CA ALA A 287 1.49 1.97 8.82
C ALA A 287 1.54 1.27 10.18
N GLY A 288 1.79 -0.04 10.18
CA GLY A 288 1.90 -0.79 11.44
C GLY A 288 3.16 -0.47 12.25
N LYS A 289 4.26 -0.06 11.59
CA LYS A 289 5.54 0.26 12.26
C LYS A 289 5.56 1.65 12.90
N LEU A 290 4.76 2.58 12.37
CA LEU A 290 4.71 4.00 12.79
C LEU A 290 3.31 4.37 13.32
N LEU A 291 2.59 3.41 13.89
CA LEU A 291 1.20 3.58 14.32
C LEU A 291 1.05 4.73 15.32
N ASP A 292 1.89 4.76 16.36
CA ASP A 292 1.87 5.81 17.37
C ASP A 292 2.18 7.19 16.78
N GLN A 293 3.09 7.25 15.80
CA GLN A 293 3.48 8.49 15.14
C GLN A 293 2.38 9.01 14.19
N LEU A 294 1.65 8.12 13.52
CA LEU A 294 0.49 8.48 12.70
C LEU A 294 -0.68 9.05 13.54
N ALA A 295 -0.75 8.72 14.82
CA ALA A 295 -1.74 9.26 15.74
C ALA A 295 -1.36 10.63 16.32
N THR A 296 -0.19 11.20 15.95
CA THR A 296 0.30 12.48 16.46
C THR A 296 -0.14 13.68 15.59
N GLU A 297 -0.05 14.87 16.17
CA GLU A 297 -0.28 16.13 15.46
C GLU A 297 0.68 16.33 14.26
N ALA A 298 1.83 15.68 14.24
CA ALA A 298 2.75 15.73 13.11
C ALA A 298 2.13 15.19 11.81
N PHE A 299 1.27 14.19 11.90
CA PHE A 299 0.50 13.66 10.78
C PHE A 299 -0.89 14.29 10.70
N LEU A 300 -1.65 14.30 11.82
CA LEU A 300 -3.06 14.68 11.84
C LEU A 300 -3.27 16.18 11.60
N GLY A 301 -2.36 17.05 12.04
CA GLY A 301 -2.43 18.48 11.80
C GLY A 301 -2.39 18.81 10.29
N PRO A 302 -1.36 18.42 9.55
CA PRO A 302 -1.30 18.60 8.10
C PRO A 302 -2.41 17.88 7.32
N PHE A 303 -2.87 16.74 7.79
CA PHE A 303 -4.05 16.05 7.25
C PHE A 303 -5.29 16.96 7.29
N ALA A 304 -5.57 17.53 8.45
CA ALA A 304 -6.77 18.33 8.71
C ALA A 304 -6.68 19.75 8.12
N HIS A 305 -5.47 20.29 7.93
CA HIS A 305 -5.26 21.69 7.54
C HIS A 305 -5.45 21.89 6.03
N LYS A 306 -6.70 22.03 5.60
CA LYS A 306 -7.12 22.22 4.20
C LYS A 306 -7.87 23.55 3.97
N GLY A 307 -7.49 24.58 4.74
CA GLY A 307 -8.08 25.91 4.64
C GLY A 307 -9.58 25.88 4.81
N ARG A 308 -10.33 26.50 3.92
CA ARG A 308 -11.81 26.54 3.98
C ARG A 308 -12.48 25.16 3.88
N LEU A 309 -11.79 24.15 3.40
CA LEU A 309 -12.32 22.78 3.26
C LEU A 309 -11.89 21.86 4.41
N SER A 310 -11.21 22.36 5.44
CA SER A 310 -10.84 21.57 6.63
C SER A 310 -12.05 20.91 7.29
N ALA A 311 -13.23 21.57 7.27
CA ALA A 311 -14.45 21.01 7.82
C ALA A 311 -14.90 19.71 7.11
N VAL A 312 -14.64 19.58 5.81
CA VAL A 312 -14.92 18.35 5.04
C VAL A 312 -13.97 17.24 5.45
N VAL A 313 -12.67 17.53 5.50
CA VAL A 313 -11.64 16.55 5.84
C VAL A 313 -11.81 16.03 7.28
N ASN A 314 -12.17 16.91 8.21
CA ASN A 314 -12.38 16.57 9.62
C ASN A 314 -13.60 15.69 9.90
N GLN A 315 -14.46 15.42 8.92
CA GLN A 315 -15.59 14.50 9.04
C GLN A 315 -15.24 13.06 8.68
N VAL A 316 -14.08 12.84 8.03
CA VAL A 316 -13.70 11.53 7.54
C VAL A 316 -13.11 10.67 8.63
N PRO A 317 -13.62 9.44 8.86
CA PRO A 317 -12.95 8.47 9.71
C PRO A 317 -11.64 8.03 9.06
N VAL A 318 -10.54 8.04 9.85
CA VAL A 318 -9.23 7.61 9.38
C VAL A 318 -8.77 6.41 10.20
N LYS A 319 -8.35 5.35 9.53
CA LYS A 319 -7.88 4.12 10.15
C LYS A 319 -6.52 3.71 9.59
N ALA A 320 -5.67 3.13 10.41
CA ALA A 320 -4.45 2.47 9.96
C ALA A 320 -4.72 0.98 9.76
N LEU A 321 -4.30 0.45 8.62
CA LEU A 321 -4.35 -0.98 8.30
C LEU A 321 -3.14 -1.67 8.93
N THR A 322 -3.37 -2.60 9.87
CA THR A 322 -2.32 -3.30 10.61
C THR A 322 -2.16 -4.77 10.20
N GLU A 323 -3.10 -5.29 9.40
CA GLU A 323 -3.14 -6.69 8.97
C GLU A 323 -2.21 -6.95 7.77
N ALA A 324 -1.21 -7.80 7.98
CA ALA A 324 -0.25 -8.16 6.93
C ALA A 324 -0.85 -9.03 5.80
N GLY A 325 -1.93 -9.76 6.10
CA GLY A 325 -2.63 -10.64 5.17
C GLY A 325 -3.78 -9.95 4.41
N ALA A 326 -3.93 -8.63 4.53
CA ALA A 326 -5.07 -7.89 3.99
C ALA A 326 -5.23 -8.04 2.47
N GLY A 327 -4.15 -8.15 1.69
CA GLY A 327 -4.20 -8.33 0.24
C GLY A 327 -4.92 -9.62 -0.16
N LEU A 328 -4.50 -10.76 0.39
CA LEU A 328 -5.10 -12.06 0.12
C LEU A 328 -6.56 -12.13 0.61
N PHE A 329 -6.85 -11.58 1.80
CA PHE A 329 -8.22 -11.49 2.33
C PHE A 329 -9.12 -10.62 1.42
N SER A 330 -8.60 -9.50 0.95
CA SER A 330 -9.33 -8.59 0.06
C SER A 330 -9.61 -9.22 -1.31
N ALA A 331 -8.66 -10.01 -1.84
CA ALA A 331 -8.88 -10.83 -3.03
C ALA A 331 -9.99 -11.85 -2.81
N ALA A 332 -10.05 -12.50 -1.63
CA ALA A 332 -11.15 -13.41 -1.28
C ALA A 332 -12.49 -12.67 -1.19
N CYS A 333 -12.53 -11.46 -0.62
CA CYS A 333 -13.74 -10.62 -0.61
C CYS A 333 -14.20 -10.31 -2.04
N ARG A 334 -13.27 -9.97 -2.95
CA ARG A 334 -13.62 -9.73 -4.36
C ARG A 334 -14.12 -11.00 -5.04
N ALA A 335 -13.44 -12.14 -4.87
CA ALA A 335 -13.87 -13.42 -5.43
C ALA A 335 -15.29 -13.82 -4.97
N ARG A 336 -15.65 -13.54 -3.69
CA ARG A 336 -17.02 -13.71 -3.19
C ARG A 336 -18.02 -12.83 -3.92
N MET A 337 -17.68 -11.55 -4.18
CA MET A 337 -18.57 -10.64 -4.93
C MET A 337 -18.84 -11.14 -6.35
N LEU A 338 -17.90 -11.87 -6.97
CA LEU A 338 -18.08 -12.46 -8.29
C LEU A 338 -19.10 -13.60 -8.33
N LEU A 339 -19.51 -14.15 -7.18
CA LEU A 339 -20.60 -15.15 -7.11
C LEU A 339 -21.99 -14.57 -7.45
N ALA A 340 -22.13 -13.25 -7.34
CA ALA A 340 -23.37 -12.54 -7.66
C ALA A 340 -23.44 -12.09 -9.14
N LEU A 341 -22.42 -12.43 -9.95
CA LEU A 341 -22.38 -12.20 -11.41
C LEU A 341 -22.88 -13.43 -12.16
#